data_e30433ee087faaebc8a25cc14f810b56
#
_entry.id   e30433ee087faaebc8a25cc14f810b56
#
_cell.length_a   1.000
_cell.length_b   1.000
_cell.length_c   1.000
_cell.angle_alpha   90.00
_cell.angle_beta   90.00
_cell.angle_gamma   90.00
#
_symmetry.space_group_name_H-M   'P 1'
#
loop_
_entity.id
_entity.type
_entity.pdbx_description
1 polymer ?
#
loop_
_entity_poly.entity_id
_entity_poly.type
_entity_poly.pdbx_seq_one_letter_code
_entity_poly.pdbx_strand_id
1 'polypeptide(L)' 'MSYIPYVVEKSGRGERSYDIYSRLLKDRIIMLSGEINDPVASTVVAQLLFLEAEDPDKDIYLDVNSP' A
#
# COMPACT_ATOMS: atom_id res chain seq x y z
N MET A 1 4.71 11.47 16.24
CA MET A 1 4.59 10.01 16.22
C MET A 1 3.58 9.58 15.17
N SER A 2 3.95 8.64 14.37
CA SER A 2 3.06 8.12 13.34
C SER A 2 2.09 7.12 13.94
N TYR A 3 0.85 7.19 13.53
CA TYR A 3 -0.16 6.22 13.92
C TYR A 3 -0.68 5.51 12.67
N ILE A 4 -0.53 4.19 12.66
CA ILE A 4 -0.97 3.39 11.52
C ILE A 4 -2.06 2.44 12.01
N PRO A 5 -3.32 2.68 11.62
CA PRO A 5 -4.40 1.81 12.05
C PRO A 5 -4.34 0.45 11.36
N TYR A 6 -4.90 -0.54 12.04
CA TYR A 6 -5.01 -1.89 11.49
C TYR A 6 -6.46 -2.20 11.17
N VAL A 7 -6.65 -3.02 10.16
CA VAL A 7 -7.97 -3.53 9.78
C VAL A 7 -7.95 -5.05 9.87
N VAL A 8 -9.09 -5.62 10.20
CA VAL A 8 -9.24 -7.07 10.33
C VAL A 8 -10.22 -7.55 9.28
N GLU A 9 -9.81 -8.54 8.50
CA GLU A 9 -10.68 -9.19 7.52
C GLU A 9 -10.99 -10.60 7.97
N LYS A 10 -12.26 -10.97 7.86
CA LYS A 10 -12.70 -12.33 8.16
C LYS A 10 -12.86 -13.10 6.87
N SER A 11 -12.43 -14.33 6.88
CA SER A 11 -12.60 -15.25 5.76
C SER A 11 -13.05 -16.60 6.29
N GLY A 12 -13.40 -17.51 5.39
CA GLY A 12 -13.79 -18.87 5.78
C GLY A 12 -12.70 -19.62 6.52
N ARG A 13 -11.47 -19.15 6.49
CA ARG A 13 -10.33 -19.77 7.16
C ARG A 13 -9.89 -19.05 8.43
N GLY A 14 -10.64 -18.02 8.86
CA GLY A 14 -10.30 -17.26 10.04
C GLY A 14 -10.17 -15.78 9.78
N GLU A 15 -9.36 -15.12 10.57
CA GLU A 15 -9.17 -13.68 10.51
C GLU A 15 -7.75 -13.34 10.12
N ARG A 16 -7.58 -12.27 9.34
CA ARG A 16 -6.29 -11.69 9.04
C ARG A 16 -6.28 -10.23 9.40
N SER A 17 -5.17 -9.81 9.99
CA SER A 17 -4.94 -8.42 10.36
C SER A 17 -3.92 -7.81 9.40
N TYR A 18 -4.23 -6.62 8.90
CA TYR A 18 -3.34 -5.86 8.03
C TYR A 18 -3.25 -4.45 8.55
N ASP A 19 -2.07 -3.82 8.44
CA ASP A 19 -2.06 -2.38 8.57
C ASP A 19 -2.79 -1.78 7.36
N ILE A 20 -3.27 -0.53 7.52
CA ILE A 20 -4.14 0.05 6.48
C ILE A 20 -3.43 0.17 5.14
N TYR A 21 -2.13 0.49 5.14
CA TYR A 21 -1.40 0.65 3.89
C TYR A 21 -1.23 -0.68 3.16
N SER A 22 -0.92 -1.75 3.90
CA SER A 22 -0.81 -3.08 3.31
C SER A 22 -2.14 -3.57 2.76
N ARG A 23 -3.24 -3.25 3.44
CA ARG A 23 -4.57 -3.63 2.98
C ARG A 23 -4.95 -2.91 1.69
N LEU A 24 -4.64 -1.62 1.61
CA LEU A 24 -4.88 -0.86 0.38
C LEU A 24 -4.03 -1.38 -0.78
N LEU A 25 -2.82 -1.81 -0.48
CA LEU A 25 -1.94 -2.36 -1.50
C LEU A 25 -2.53 -3.60 -2.18
N LYS A 26 -3.31 -4.39 -1.45
CA LYS A 26 -4.01 -5.55 -2.04
C LYS A 26 -4.98 -5.11 -3.14
N ASP A 27 -5.53 -3.92 -3.04
CA ASP A 27 -6.42 -3.35 -4.04
C ASP A 27 -5.67 -2.46 -5.04
N ARG A 28 -4.35 -2.60 -5.07
CA ARG A 28 -3.47 -1.88 -6.00
C ARG A 28 -3.46 -0.38 -5.76
N ILE A 29 -3.63 0.01 -4.50
CA ILE A 29 -3.60 1.42 -4.09
C ILE A 29 -2.34 1.67 -3.27
N ILE A 30 -1.51 2.60 -3.73
CA ILE A 30 -0.32 3.03 -3.02
C ILE A 30 -0.59 4.41 -2.45
N MET A 31 -0.51 4.53 -1.12
CA MET A 31 -0.71 5.81 -0.46
C MET A 31 0.64 6.41 -0.12
N LEU A 32 0.82 7.66 -0.48
CA LEU A 32 2.04 8.41 -0.19
C LEU A 32 1.63 9.71 0.49
N SER A 33 1.96 9.84 1.76
CA SER A 33 1.63 11.05 2.51
C SER A 33 2.86 11.54 3.27
N GLY A 34 2.90 12.86 3.50
CA GLY A 34 4.00 13.47 4.20
C GLY A 34 5.13 13.86 3.26
N GLU A 35 6.32 14.01 3.82
CA GLU A 35 7.48 14.45 3.07
C GLU A 35 8.02 13.35 2.17
N ILE A 36 8.31 13.72 0.92
CA ILE A 36 8.89 12.79 -0.05
C ILE A 36 10.41 12.91 0.00
N ASN A 37 11.09 11.81 0.26
CA ASN A 37 12.54 11.74 0.29
C ASN A 37 12.99 10.44 -0.39
N ASP A 38 14.30 10.23 -0.49
CA ASP A 38 14.84 9.08 -1.20
C ASP A 38 14.35 7.73 -0.64
N PRO A 39 14.36 7.49 0.68
CA PRO A 39 13.81 6.24 1.20
C PRO A 39 12.33 6.04 0.87
N VAL A 40 11.53 7.10 0.94
CA VAL A 40 10.11 7.02 0.60
C VAL A 40 9.94 6.72 -0.89
N ALA A 41 10.70 7.39 -1.74
CA ALA A 41 10.63 7.13 -3.18
C ALA A 41 11.01 5.69 -3.50
N SER A 42 12.01 5.13 -2.81
CA SER A 42 12.41 3.75 -3.01
C SER A 42 11.29 2.77 -2.65
N THR A 43 10.54 3.04 -1.58
CA THR A 43 9.43 2.16 -1.21
C THR A 43 8.31 2.22 -2.23
N VAL A 44 8.06 3.39 -2.82
CA VAL A 44 7.05 3.53 -3.87
C VAL A 44 7.45 2.71 -5.10
N VAL A 45 8.69 2.81 -5.52
CA VAL A 45 9.18 2.04 -6.67
C VAL A 45 9.07 0.54 -6.40
N ALA A 46 9.44 0.10 -5.20
CA ALA A 46 9.36 -1.32 -4.84
C ALA A 46 7.91 -1.81 -4.90
N GLN A 47 6.97 -1.02 -4.41
CA GLN A 47 5.55 -1.38 -4.44
C GLN A 47 5.02 -1.45 -5.87
N LEU A 48 5.42 -0.51 -6.72
CA LEU A 48 5.03 -0.53 -8.13
C LEU A 48 5.54 -1.79 -8.83
N LEU A 49 6.79 -2.14 -8.59
CA LEU A 49 7.39 -3.35 -9.18
C LEU A 49 6.68 -4.61 -8.71
N PHE A 50 6.34 -4.66 -7.42
CA PHE A 50 5.62 -5.80 -6.86
C PHE A 50 4.24 -5.96 -7.51
N LEU A 51 3.49 -4.87 -7.60
CA LEU A 51 2.15 -4.92 -8.18
C LEU A 51 2.18 -5.25 -9.67
N GLU A 52 3.13 -4.71 -10.40
CA GLU A 52 3.26 -5.02 -11.82
C GLU A 52 3.59 -6.50 -12.03
N ALA A 53 4.44 -7.06 -11.18
CA ALA A 53 4.78 -8.47 -11.29
C ALA A 53 3.59 -9.38 -11.02
N GLU A 54 2.67 -8.96 -10.15
CA GLU A 54 1.48 -9.74 -9.86
C GLU A 54 0.49 -9.76 -11.02
N ASP A 55 0.24 -8.62 -11.62
CA ASP A 55 -0.68 -8.51 -12.75
C ASP A 55 -0.36 -7.24 -13.54
N PRO A 56 0.40 -7.38 -14.64
CA PRO A 56 0.80 -6.20 -15.42
C PRO A 56 -0.34 -5.52 -16.18
N ASP A 57 -1.50 -6.18 -16.29
CA ASP A 57 -2.62 -5.64 -17.05
C ASP A 57 -3.60 -4.83 -16.21
N LYS A 58 -3.45 -4.86 -14.89
CA LYS A 58 -4.35 -4.13 -14.01
C LYS A 58 -3.78 -2.79 -13.59
N ASP A 59 -4.68 -1.82 -13.45
CA ASP A 59 -4.31 -0.47 -13.05
C ASP A 59 -3.76 -0.42 -11.63
N ILE A 60 -2.87 0.53 -11.41
CA ILE A 60 -2.33 0.84 -10.09
C ILE A 60 -2.72 2.28 -9.78
N TYR A 61 -3.22 2.51 -8.57
CA TYR A 61 -3.63 3.83 -8.13
C TYR A 61 -2.60 4.37 -7.16
N LEU A 62 -2.11 5.55 -7.45
CA LEU A 62 -1.14 6.24 -6.60
C LEU A 62 -1.79 7.50 -6.06
N ASP A 63 -1.99 7.55 -4.75
CA ASP A 63 -2.57 8.70 -4.07
C ASP A 63 -1.46 9.44 -3.34
N VAL A 64 -1.16 10.65 -3.79
CA VAL A 64 -0.09 11.45 -3.23
C VAL A 64 -0.68 12.62 -2.45
N ASN A 65 -0.35 12.68 -1.17
CA ASN A 65 -0.74 13.77 -0.29
C ASN A 65 0.52 14.32 0.37
N SER A 66 1.17 15.24 -0.32
CA SER A 66 2.44 15.80 0.09
C SER A 66 2.35 17.32 0.20
N PRO A 67 3.05 17.93 1.17
CA PRO A 67 3.11 19.40 1.25
C PRO A 67 3.82 20.02 0.06
#